data_5fe8e648aecafe4d9238739eb8804bf2
#
_entry.id   5fe8e648aecafe4d9238739eb8804bf2
#
_cell.length_a   1.000
_cell.length_b   1.000
_cell.length_c   1.000
_cell.angle_alpha   90.00
_cell.angle_beta   90.00
_cell.angle_gamma   90.00
#
_symmetry.space_group_name_H-M   'P 1'
#
loop_
_entity.id
_entity.type
_entity.pdbx_description
1 polymer ?
#
loop_
_entity_poly.entity_id
_entity_poly.type
_entity_poly.pdbx_seq_one_letter_code
_entity_poly.pdbx_strand_id
1 'polypeptide(L)'
;AFFGKTEIFMVNEMGLPFNSGTIFVTLLLIAFFYFGLRYTKQKGLVFYNTIILCTLFILIGFSTWMMLPIRANANTVINENKPSDAAEVLAYYNREQYGVNPLFYGPQYTETFAGLDKNNPYLDKAPNYERDYTTGQYAITNNFKNAEQNSDDNQKTILPRLWSSEHIANYINFTHPPEFKINYDYPFEDDLAKYGIDAKQLSEEDYNKAIAQLKGEIEKVVTEFRQAYAQKQIDNDGYVAFLKNYGDYLIIEKPSTVDNFSFMIEYQFGYMYWRYLMWNFVGRQNDVQGRYDNLNGNWISGIPFMDSLHLGSQDNLPSDVLNNKGRNVYFFLPFILGLIGLMYHASKDRKSFYVLLSLFLFTGIALKIYLNERPFEPRERDYALVGSFYVFAIWIGFGVYSLYESAKNYLAPKIAGPIFIAASILAAPVLMGFQNWDDHDRSDRYTAVA
;
A
#
# COMPACT_ATOMS: atom_id res chain seq x y z
N ALA A 1 20.05 3.16 -10.00
CA ALA A 1 20.05 3.92 -11.26
C ALA A 1 21.48 4.28 -11.71
N PHE A 2 22.31 4.93 -10.84
CA PHE A 2 23.65 5.41 -11.25
C PHE A 2 24.58 4.26 -11.67
N PHE A 3 24.68 3.20 -10.87
CA PHE A 3 25.49 2.02 -11.20
C PHE A 3 25.10 1.38 -12.53
N GLY A 4 23.84 1.05 -12.73
CA GLY A 4 23.36 0.38 -13.95
C GLY A 4 23.53 1.23 -15.21
N LYS A 5 23.21 2.54 -15.14
CA LYS A 5 23.39 3.44 -16.30
C LYS A 5 24.87 3.62 -16.67
N THR A 6 25.74 3.77 -15.66
CA THR A 6 27.19 3.86 -15.91
C THR A 6 27.75 2.56 -16.46
N GLU A 7 27.27 1.42 -15.99
CA GLU A 7 27.64 0.10 -16.50
C GLU A 7 27.34 -0.03 -17.99
N ILE A 8 26.08 0.24 -18.37
CA ILE A 8 25.65 0.17 -19.76
C ILE A 8 26.47 1.13 -20.65
N PHE A 9 26.68 2.38 -20.19
CA PHE A 9 27.47 3.36 -20.92
C PHE A 9 28.92 2.90 -21.12
N MET A 10 29.57 2.41 -20.07
CA MET A 10 30.99 1.99 -20.18
C MET A 10 31.17 0.73 -21.03
N VAL A 11 30.21 -0.18 -21.01
CA VAL A 11 30.28 -1.41 -21.82
C VAL A 11 29.90 -1.12 -23.26
N ASN A 12 28.77 -0.47 -23.52
CA ASN A 12 28.24 -0.31 -24.88
C ASN A 12 28.91 0.81 -25.67
N GLU A 13 29.18 1.97 -25.00
CA GLU A 13 29.75 3.14 -25.70
C GLU A 13 31.31 3.15 -25.66
N MET A 14 31.90 2.69 -24.55
CA MET A 14 33.36 2.67 -24.41
C MET A 14 33.99 1.32 -24.73
N GLY A 15 33.20 0.28 -24.97
CA GLY A 15 33.72 -1.06 -25.35
C GLY A 15 34.46 -1.77 -24.21
N LEU A 16 34.20 -1.42 -22.95
CA LEU A 16 34.86 -2.04 -21.80
C LEU A 16 34.17 -3.35 -21.38
N PRO A 17 34.87 -4.25 -20.70
CA PRO A 17 34.29 -5.51 -20.23
C PRO A 17 33.11 -5.28 -19.25
N PHE A 18 32.24 -6.28 -19.16
CA PHE A 18 31.18 -6.30 -18.15
C PHE A 18 31.73 -6.06 -16.73
N ASN A 19 30.96 -5.35 -15.92
CA ASN A 19 31.25 -4.89 -14.56
C ASN A 19 32.25 -3.72 -14.46
N SER A 20 32.81 -3.22 -15.56
CA SER A 20 33.75 -2.09 -15.55
C SER A 20 33.11 -0.81 -14.97
N GLY A 21 31.85 -0.51 -15.33
CA GLY A 21 31.12 0.63 -14.81
C GLY A 21 30.82 0.49 -13.32
N THR A 22 30.46 -0.69 -12.89
CA THR A 22 30.22 -1.00 -11.46
C THR A 22 31.48 -0.83 -10.63
N ILE A 23 32.62 -1.33 -11.10
CA ILE A 23 33.94 -1.15 -10.45
C ILE A 23 34.32 0.33 -10.41
N PHE A 24 34.16 1.03 -11.54
CA PHE A 24 34.48 2.46 -11.63
C PHE A 24 33.68 3.30 -10.62
N VAL A 25 32.36 3.12 -10.55
CA VAL A 25 31.51 3.84 -9.60
C VAL A 25 31.87 3.52 -8.16
N THR A 26 32.18 2.27 -7.86
CA THR A 26 32.61 1.85 -6.52
C THR A 26 33.91 2.56 -6.11
N LEU A 27 34.92 2.57 -7.00
CA LEU A 27 36.18 3.26 -6.74
C LEU A 27 35.98 4.78 -6.58
N LEU A 28 35.12 5.37 -7.39
CA LEU A 28 34.78 6.79 -7.30
C LEU A 28 34.11 7.13 -5.96
N LEU A 29 33.20 6.29 -5.50
CA LEU A 29 32.57 6.46 -4.18
C LEU A 29 33.59 6.34 -3.05
N ILE A 30 34.48 5.34 -3.09
CA ILE A 30 35.54 5.18 -2.08
C ILE A 30 36.45 6.42 -2.07
N ALA A 31 36.85 6.88 -3.24
CA ALA A 31 37.67 8.09 -3.37
C ALA A 31 36.95 9.32 -2.84
N PHE A 32 35.68 9.50 -3.17
CA PHE A 32 34.86 10.61 -2.67
C PHE A 32 34.80 10.65 -1.14
N PHE A 33 34.50 9.52 -0.50
CA PHE A 33 34.44 9.45 0.96
C PHE A 33 35.83 9.64 1.61
N TYR A 34 36.84 9.00 1.06
CA TYR A 34 38.20 9.13 1.59
C TYR A 34 38.73 10.59 1.53
N PHE A 35 38.66 11.20 0.34
CA PHE A 35 39.12 12.57 0.17
C PHE A 35 38.23 13.60 0.84
N GLY A 36 36.91 13.40 0.81
CA GLY A 36 35.94 14.26 1.46
C GLY A 36 36.09 14.31 2.96
N LEU A 37 36.23 13.16 3.61
CA LEU A 37 36.47 13.07 5.06
C LEU A 37 37.83 13.66 5.45
N ARG A 38 38.89 13.35 4.68
CA ARG A 38 40.21 13.89 4.90
C ARG A 38 40.25 15.41 4.78
N TYR A 39 39.68 15.96 3.73
CA TYR A 39 39.60 17.39 3.46
C TYR A 39 38.80 18.14 4.55
N THR A 40 37.59 17.68 4.86
CA THR A 40 36.74 18.32 5.86
C THR A 40 37.35 18.25 7.25
N LYS A 41 38.03 17.17 7.61
CA LYS A 41 38.77 17.04 8.87
C LYS A 41 39.95 18.01 8.92
N GLN A 42 40.75 18.10 7.86
CA GLN A 42 41.91 19.00 7.80
C GLN A 42 41.54 20.49 7.88
N LYS A 43 40.39 20.86 7.30
CA LYS A 43 39.85 22.22 7.29
C LYS A 43 39.01 22.57 8.53
N GLY A 44 38.81 21.64 9.47
CA GLY A 44 37.98 21.86 10.65
C GLY A 44 36.49 22.04 10.35
N LEU A 45 36.02 21.59 9.20
CA LEU A 45 34.61 21.73 8.76
C LEU A 45 33.74 20.65 9.40
N VAL A 46 33.49 20.76 10.71
CA VAL A 46 32.82 19.73 11.53
C VAL A 46 31.45 19.35 10.94
N PHE A 47 30.64 20.34 10.60
CA PHE A 47 29.30 20.09 10.05
C PHE A 47 29.30 19.22 8.77
N TYR A 48 30.13 19.59 7.79
CA TYR A 48 30.26 18.83 6.55
C TYR A 48 30.87 17.45 6.76
N ASN A 49 31.85 17.33 7.67
CA ASN A 49 32.44 16.06 8.05
C ASN A 49 31.39 15.11 8.64
N THR A 50 30.50 15.62 9.51
CA THR A 50 29.41 14.86 10.10
C THR A 50 28.42 14.40 9.02
N ILE A 51 28.04 15.26 8.08
CA ILE A 51 27.15 14.87 6.96
C ILE A 51 27.77 13.72 6.14
N ILE A 52 29.05 13.84 5.77
CA ILE A 52 29.73 12.80 4.99
C ILE A 52 29.81 11.49 5.78
N LEU A 53 30.09 11.55 7.08
CA LEU A 53 30.10 10.36 7.94
C LEU A 53 28.71 9.72 8.04
N CYS A 54 27.66 10.51 8.28
CA CYS A 54 26.29 10.00 8.32
C CYS A 54 25.89 9.32 7.00
N THR A 55 26.21 9.95 5.87
CA THR A 55 25.96 9.38 4.54
C THR A 55 26.73 8.07 4.34
N LEU A 56 28.01 8.03 4.74
CA LEU A 56 28.82 6.81 4.67
C LEU A 56 28.22 5.67 5.50
N PHE A 57 27.81 5.92 6.74
CA PHE A 57 27.22 4.90 7.60
C PHE A 57 25.84 4.44 7.09
N ILE A 58 25.06 5.34 6.51
CA ILE A 58 23.81 4.96 5.83
C ILE A 58 24.11 4.01 4.66
N LEU A 59 25.11 4.32 3.81
CA LEU A 59 25.49 3.45 2.70
C LEU A 59 26.07 2.11 3.15
N ILE A 60 26.83 2.10 4.26
CA ILE A 60 27.30 0.85 4.88
C ILE A 60 26.10 0.01 5.35
N GLY A 61 25.09 0.62 5.97
CA GLY A 61 23.85 -0.07 6.33
C GLY A 61 23.15 -0.68 5.11
N PHE A 62 23.03 0.08 4.04
CA PHE A 62 22.47 -0.41 2.76
C PHE A 62 23.35 -1.41 2.01
N SER A 63 24.63 -1.57 2.37
CA SER A 63 25.51 -2.54 1.72
C SER A 63 25.06 -3.99 1.91
N THR A 64 24.19 -4.26 2.89
CA THR A 64 23.53 -5.57 3.05
C THR A 64 22.74 -5.98 1.80
N TRP A 65 22.31 -5.03 0.99
CA TRP A 65 21.64 -5.30 -0.29
C TRP A 65 22.55 -5.96 -1.31
N MET A 66 23.87 -5.84 -1.18
CA MET A 66 24.83 -6.58 -2.02
C MET A 66 24.74 -8.09 -1.85
N MET A 67 24.10 -8.57 -0.78
CA MET A 67 23.81 -10.00 -0.62
C MET A 67 22.92 -10.55 -1.74
N LEU A 68 22.06 -9.73 -2.34
CA LEU A 68 21.20 -10.17 -3.46
C LEU A 68 22.02 -10.61 -4.68
N PRO A 69 22.86 -9.76 -5.30
CA PRO A 69 23.65 -10.18 -6.44
C PRO A 69 24.69 -11.27 -6.09
N ILE A 70 25.24 -11.27 -4.86
CA ILE A 70 26.14 -12.34 -4.43
C ILE A 70 25.42 -13.67 -4.41
N ARG A 71 24.22 -13.76 -3.82
CA ARG A 71 23.42 -14.98 -3.79
C ARG A 71 22.89 -15.37 -5.16
N ALA A 72 22.49 -14.40 -5.99
CA ALA A 72 22.02 -14.66 -7.34
C ALA A 72 23.09 -15.31 -8.21
N ASN A 73 24.37 -14.95 -8.00
CA ASN A 73 25.51 -15.56 -8.71
C ASN A 73 25.98 -16.90 -8.07
N ALA A 74 25.49 -17.25 -6.89
CA ALA A 74 25.86 -18.50 -6.22
C ALA A 74 25.03 -19.73 -6.65
N ASN A 75 24.25 -19.62 -7.74
CA ASN A 75 23.41 -20.70 -8.30
C ASN A 75 22.50 -21.36 -7.25
N THR A 76 21.82 -20.56 -6.42
CA THR A 76 20.87 -21.07 -5.42
C THR A 76 19.66 -21.72 -6.10
N VAL A 77 19.06 -22.71 -5.45
CA VAL A 77 17.89 -23.47 -5.95
C VAL A 77 16.71 -22.54 -6.26
N ILE A 78 16.49 -21.52 -5.41
CA ILE A 78 15.49 -20.48 -5.63
C ILE A 78 16.21 -19.16 -5.89
N ASN A 79 16.08 -18.66 -7.11
CA ASN A 79 16.70 -17.41 -7.55
C ASN A 79 15.67 -16.60 -8.36
N GLU A 80 14.73 -16.01 -7.66
CA GLU A 80 13.63 -15.24 -8.25
C GLU A 80 14.18 -13.96 -8.90
N ASN A 81 13.81 -13.72 -10.16
CA ASN A 81 14.24 -12.59 -10.99
C ASN A 81 15.76 -12.47 -11.20
N LYS A 82 16.55 -13.42 -10.73
CA LYS A 82 18.01 -13.54 -10.91
C LYS A 82 18.77 -12.19 -10.94
N PRO A 83 18.72 -11.37 -9.87
CA PRO A 83 19.39 -10.06 -9.83
C PRO A 83 20.91 -10.21 -9.72
N SER A 84 21.57 -10.67 -10.79
CA SER A 84 22.97 -11.08 -10.79
C SER A 84 23.95 -9.94 -11.12
N ASP A 85 23.46 -8.88 -11.78
CA ASP A 85 24.26 -7.71 -12.13
C ASP A 85 23.59 -6.38 -11.72
N ALA A 86 24.28 -5.25 -11.96
CA ALA A 86 23.81 -3.94 -11.53
C ALA A 86 22.52 -3.48 -12.23
N ALA A 87 22.27 -3.92 -13.46
CA ALA A 87 21.06 -3.60 -14.21
C ALA A 87 19.87 -4.43 -13.70
N GLU A 88 20.08 -5.74 -13.53
CA GLU A 88 19.08 -6.66 -12.98
C GLU A 88 18.73 -6.35 -11.52
N VAL A 89 19.71 -5.96 -10.68
CA VAL A 89 19.46 -5.47 -9.32
C VAL A 89 18.62 -4.19 -9.35
N LEU A 90 18.85 -3.28 -10.29
CA LEU A 90 18.04 -2.08 -10.45
C LEU A 90 16.59 -2.45 -10.83
N ALA A 91 16.40 -3.32 -11.82
CA ALA A 91 15.09 -3.81 -12.23
C ALA A 91 14.34 -4.51 -11.10
N TYR A 92 15.06 -5.31 -10.29
CA TYR A 92 14.51 -5.94 -9.09
C TYR A 92 14.01 -4.92 -8.06
N TYR A 93 14.80 -3.88 -7.76
CA TYR A 93 14.38 -2.84 -6.82
C TYR A 93 13.30 -1.91 -7.36
N ASN A 94 13.32 -1.64 -8.65
CA ASN A 94 12.23 -0.93 -9.33
C ASN A 94 10.95 -1.75 -9.42
N ARG A 95 11.01 -3.05 -9.08
CA ARG A 95 9.87 -3.96 -9.15
C ARG A 95 9.28 -4.03 -10.57
N GLU A 96 10.13 -3.98 -11.60
CA GLU A 96 9.69 -3.94 -13.00
C GLU A 96 8.86 -5.15 -13.43
N GLN A 97 9.02 -6.29 -12.73
CA GLN A 97 8.21 -7.50 -12.91
C GLN A 97 6.79 -7.39 -12.34
N TYR A 98 6.52 -6.40 -11.50
CA TYR A 98 5.20 -6.16 -10.93
C TYR A 98 4.54 -4.96 -11.60
N GLY A 99 3.23 -4.97 -11.69
CA GLY A 99 2.49 -3.81 -12.16
C GLY A 99 2.74 -2.57 -11.29
N VAL A 100 2.64 -1.40 -11.87
CA VAL A 100 2.81 -0.12 -11.16
C VAL A 100 1.45 0.39 -10.72
N ASN A 101 1.27 0.58 -9.42
CA ASN A 101 0.08 1.24 -8.91
C ASN A 101 0.20 2.75 -9.14
N PRO A 102 -0.79 3.41 -9.72
CA PRO A 102 -0.74 4.86 -9.90
C PRO A 102 -0.78 5.55 -8.53
N LEU A 103 0.21 6.41 -8.24
CA LEU A 103 0.37 7.01 -6.93
C LEU A 103 -0.12 8.45 -6.85
N PHE A 104 0.38 9.32 -7.74
CA PHE A 104 0.06 10.75 -7.75
C PHE A 104 -0.82 11.17 -8.91
N TYR A 105 -0.68 10.51 -10.06
CA TYR A 105 -1.49 10.74 -11.24
C TYR A 105 -1.59 9.44 -12.04
N GLY A 106 -2.77 9.12 -12.52
CA GLY A 106 -2.99 7.92 -13.31
C GLY A 106 -4.46 7.54 -13.41
N PRO A 107 -4.73 6.40 -14.05
CA PRO A 107 -6.08 5.93 -14.30
C PRO A 107 -6.76 5.42 -13.03
N GLN A 108 -8.09 5.38 -13.11
CA GLN A 108 -8.95 4.73 -12.14
C GLN A 108 -9.51 3.42 -12.73
N TYR A 109 -10.16 2.59 -11.92
CA TYR A 109 -10.67 1.28 -12.33
C TYR A 109 -11.61 1.33 -13.56
N THR A 110 -12.23 2.49 -13.82
CA THR A 110 -13.12 2.68 -14.96
C THR A 110 -12.41 2.72 -16.30
N GLU A 111 -11.07 2.81 -16.33
CA GLU A 111 -10.28 2.70 -17.56
C GLU A 111 -10.56 1.40 -18.32
N THR A 112 -10.87 0.31 -17.57
CA THR A 112 -11.16 -1.00 -18.18
C THR A 112 -12.38 -0.98 -19.11
N PHE A 113 -13.26 0.03 -18.99
CA PHE A 113 -14.44 0.21 -19.83
C PHE A 113 -14.25 1.27 -20.93
N ALA A 114 -13.33 2.20 -20.74
CA ALA A 114 -13.12 3.32 -21.67
C ALA A 114 -12.15 3.00 -22.82
N GLY A 115 -11.34 1.95 -22.66
CA GLY A 115 -10.31 1.59 -23.63
C GLY A 115 -9.06 2.49 -23.55
N LEU A 116 -8.22 2.35 -24.57
CA LEU A 116 -6.96 3.08 -24.65
C LEU A 116 -7.15 4.47 -25.28
N ASP A 117 -6.19 5.36 -25.03
CA ASP A 117 -6.13 6.67 -25.71
C ASP A 117 -6.10 6.48 -27.22
N LYS A 118 -6.98 7.21 -27.93
CA LYS A 118 -7.16 7.08 -29.40
C LYS A 118 -5.94 7.55 -30.19
N ASN A 119 -5.19 8.51 -29.69
CA ASN A 119 -4.06 9.13 -30.39
C ASN A 119 -2.73 8.41 -30.08
N ASN A 120 -2.54 8.03 -28.81
CA ASN A 120 -1.33 7.38 -28.31
C ASN A 120 -1.68 6.20 -27.42
N PRO A 121 -2.13 5.06 -27.99
CA PRO A 121 -2.62 3.92 -27.20
C PRO A 121 -1.53 3.24 -26.36
N TYR A 122 -0.25 3.48 -26.69
CA TYR A 122 0.89 2.91 -25.96
C TYR A 122 1.95 3.98 -25.72
N LEU A 123 2.54 3.95 -24.52
CA LEU A 123 3.69 4.79 -24.15
C LEU A 123 4.95 3.95 -24.11
N ASP A 124 6.01 4.46 -24.73
CA ASP A 124 7.31 3.81 -24.67
C ASP A 124 7.94 3.97 -23.28
N LYS A 125 8.41 2.88 -22.70
CA LYS A 125 9.24 2.86 -21.49
C LYS A 125 10.72 2.83 -21.82
N ALA A 126 11.57 2.99 -20.81
CA ALA A 126 13.01 2.80 -20.95
C ALA A 126 13.32 1.35 -21.37
N PRO A 127 14.25 1.13 -22.32
CA PRO A 127 14.58 -0.20 -22.79
C PRO A 127 15.18 -1.07 -21.69
N ASN A 128 14.87 -2.37 -21.70
CA ASN A 128 15.51 -3.38 -20.87
C ASN A 128 16.78 -3.90 -21.56
N TYR A 129 17.82 -4.06 -20.76
CA TYR A 129 19.14 -4.50 -21.23
C TYR A 129 19.51 -5.84 -20.62
N GLU A 130 19.92 -6.78 -21.46
CA GLU A 130 20.50 -8.07 -21.04
C GLU A 130 21.92 -8.23 -21.57
N ARG A 131 22.74 -9.01 -20.87
CA ARG A 131 24.12 -9.28 -21.29
C ARG A 131 24.15 -10.23 -22.48
N ASP A 132 24.69 -9.77 -23.57
CA ASP A 132 25.05 -10.65 -24.68
C ASP A 132 26.54 -11.04 -24.60
N TYR A 133 26.79 -12.26 -24.19
CA TYR A 133 28.15 -12.79 -24.04
C TYR A 133 28.84 -13.05 -25.37
N THR A 134 28.10 -13.06 -26.49
CA THR A 134 28.67 -13.25 -27.82
C THR A 134 29.27 -11.97 -28.37
N THR A 135 28.61 -10.85 -28.16
CA THR A 135 29.05 -9.52 -28.58
C THR A 135 29.86 -8.79 -27.51
N GLY A 136 29.77 -9.23 -26.26
CA GLY A 136 30.36 -8.56 -25.09
C GLY A 136 29.68 -7.23 -24.70
N GLN A 137 28.44 -7.02 -25.14
CA GLN A 137 27.67 -5.80 -24.91
C GLN A 137 26.32 -6.09 -24.25
N TYR A 138 25.68 -5.07 -23.76
CA TYR A 138 24.28 -5.15 -23.33
C TYR A 138 23.37 -4.96 -24.54
N ALA A 139 22.63 -5.99 -24.89
CA ALA A 139 21.61 -5.95 -25.93
C ALA A 139 20.28 -5.48 -25.39
N ILE A 140 19.54 -4.71 -26.18
CA ILE A 140 18.16 -4.35 -25.90
C ILE A 140 17.30 -5.56 -26.24
N THR A 141 16.78 -6.25 -25.22
CA THR A 141 16.05 -7.51 -25.44
C THR A 141 14.62 -7.28 -25.89
N ASN A 142 14.03 -6.15 -25.59
CA ASN A 142 12.67 -5.89 -26.02
C ASN A 142 12.22 -4.43 -25.88
N ASN A 143 12.15 -3.71 -26.99
CA ASN A 143 11.52 -2.39 -27.04
C ASN A 143 10.00 -2.46 -26.85
N PHE A 144 9.34 -3.57 -27.24
CA PHE A 144 7.89 -3.73 -27.15
C PHE A 144 7.40 -4.17 -25.76
N LYS A 145 8.18 -4.91 -24.98
CA LYS A 145 7.81 -5.26 -23.59
C LYS A 145 7.79 -4.06 -22.66
N ASN A 146 8.39 -2.97 -23.08
CA ASN A 146 8.42 -1.74 -22.31
C ASN A 146 7.28 -0.78 -22.66
N ALA A 147 6.47 -1.10 -23.68
CA ALA A 147 5.27 -0.32 -23.97
C ALA A 147 4.24 -0.52 -22.87
N GLU A 148 3.73 0.58 -22.33
CA GLU A 148 2.66 0.62 -21.36
C GLU A 148 1.38 1.04 -22.06
N GLN A 149 0.28 0.34 -21.77
CA GLN A 149 -1.02 0.77 -22.23
C GLN A 149 -1.32 2.16 -21.68
N ASN A 150 -1.67 3.07 -22.58
CA ASN A 150 -2.03 4.42 -22.23
C ASN A 150 -3.55 4.54 -22.18
N SER A 151 -4.10 4.65 -20.99
CA SER A 151 -5.53 4.83 -20.79
C SER A 151 -5.98 6.21 -21.26
N ASP A 152 -7.25 6.33 -21.65
CA ASP A 152 -7.87 7.61 -21.98
C ASP A 152 -7.61 8.63 -20.85
N ASP A 153 -7.17 9.84 -21.20
CA ASP A 153 -6.89 10.90 -20.24
C ASP A 153 -8.11 11.31 -19.40
N ASN A 154 -9.33 11.11 -19.95
CA ASN A 154 -10.55 11.31 -19.20
C ASN A 154 -10.70 10.38 -18.00
N GLN A 155 -10.03 9.21 -18.00
CA GLN A 155 -10.05 8.25 -16.91
C GLN A 155 -8.96 8.48 -15.86
N LYS A 156 -8.04 9.41 -16.11
CA LYS A 156 -6.96 9.73 -15.17
C LYS A 156 -7.37 10.79 -14.16
N THR A 157 -6.81 10.72 -12.97
CA THR A 157 -7.03 11.70 -11.90
C THR A 157 -5.76 11.92 -11.08
N ILE A 158 -5.77 12.98 -10.27
CA ILE A 158 -4.73 13.25 -9.27
C ILE A 158 -5.04 12.40 -8.03
N LEU A 159 -4.03 11.75 -7.45
CA LEU A 159 -4.14 10.86 -6.30
C LEU A 159 -5.18 9.74 -6.51
N PRO A 160 -5.04 8.92 -7.55
CA PRO A 160 -5.98 7.83 -7.81
C PRO A 160 -5.87 6.77 -6.70
N ARG A 161 -6.95 6.58 -5.96
CA ARG A 161 -7.05 5.55 -4.90
C ARG A 161 -7.87 4.36 -5.38
N LEU A 162 -8.77 4.57 -6.33
CA LEU A 162 -9.69 3.59 -6.88
C LEU A 162 -9.15 3.06 -8.22
N TRP A 163 -7.99 2.40 -8.20
CA TRP A 163 -7.26 2.05 -9.42
C TRP A 163 -7.42 0.59 -9.87
N SER A 164 -7.77 -0.34 -8.97
CA SER A 164 -7.80 -1.76 -9.29
C SER A 164 -9.12 -2.20 -9.91
N SER A 165 -9.11 -2.56 -11.18
CA SER A 165 -10.30 -3.05 -11.90
C SER A 165 -10.83 -4.40 -11.39
N GLU A 166 -10.01 -5.17 -10.69
CA GLU A 166 -10.43 -6.44 -10.08
C GLU A 166 -11.27 -6.24 -8.80
N HIS A 167 -11.21 -5.04 -8.19
CA HIS A 167 -11.80 -4.76 -6.88
C HIS A 167 -12.95 -3.75 -6.94
N ILE A 168 -13.58 -3.54 -8.11
CA ILE A 168 -14.63 -2.51 -8.30
C ILE A 168 -15.77 -2.72 -7.29
N ALA A 169 -16.28 -3.95 -7.16
CA ALA A 169 -17.36 -4.25 -6.22
C ALA A 169 -16.98 -3.92 -4.76
N ASN A 170 -15.72 -4.14 -4.39
CA ASN A 170 -15.23 -3.81 -3.06
C ASN A 170 -15.10 -2.29 -2.85
N TYR A 171 -14.70 -1.53 -3.87
CA TYR A 171 -14.65 -0.07 -3.79
C TYR A 171 -16.04 0.55 -3.59
N ILE A 172 -17.07 -0.01 -4.22
CA ILE A 172 -18.47 0.47 -4.07
C ILE A 172 -18.95 0.38 -2.61
N ASN A 173 -18.38 -0.49 -1.77
CA ASN A 173 -18.70 -0.54 -0.35
C ASN A 173 -18.28 0.73 0.42
N PHE A 174 -17.32 1.50 -0.11
CA PHE A 174 -16.77 2.71 0.51
C PHE A 174 -17.10 3.99 -0.27
N THR A 175 -17.64 3.84 -1.49
CA THR A 175 -17.88 4.93 -2.42
C THR A 175 -19.21 4.73 -3.13
N HIS A 176 -19.54 5.64 -4.02
CA HIS A 176 -20.70 5.44 -4.91
C HIS A 176 -20.33 4.52 -6.08
N PRO A 177 -21.28 3.75 -6.60
CA PRO A 177 -21.09 3.03 -7.86
C PRO A 177 -20.83 4.04 -8.98
N PRO A 178 -20.01 3.69 -9.99
CA PRO A 178 -19.72 4.58 -11.10
C PRO A 178 -21.00 4.91 -11.88
N GLU A 179 -21.24 6.17 -12.11
CA GLU A 179 -22.36 6.62 -12.94
C GLU A 179 -22.12 6.28 -14.40
N PHE A 180 -23.17 6.07 -15.14
CA PHE A 180 -23.09 5.78 -16.57
C PHE A 180 -24.27 6.36 -17.33
N LYS A 181 -24.02 6.63 -18.63
CA LYS A 181 -25.01 7.10 -19.61
C LYS A 181 -24.99 6.17 -20.82
N ILE A 182 -26.11 6.09 -21.54
CA ILE A 182 -26.18 5.33 -22.78
C ILE A 182 -25.33 6.03 -23.84
N ASN A 183 -24.50 5.27 -24.53
CA ASN A 183 -23.68 5.76 -25.65
C ASN A 183 -24.51 5.68 -26.94
N TYR A 184 -25.15 6.79 -27.31
CA TYR A 184 -25.92 6.87 -28.52
C TYR A 184 -25.09 6.90 -29.81
N ASP A 185 -23.76 7.15 -29.68
CA ASP A 185 -22.80 7.15 -30.80
C ASP A 185 -22.16 5.76 -31.03
N TYR A 186 -22.61 4.74 -30.29
CA TYR A 186 -22.15 3.38 -30.47
C TYR A 186 -22.51 2.86 -31.86
N PRO A 187 -21.56 2.20 -32.59
CA PRO A 187 -21.81 1.68 -33.94
C PRO A 187 -22.66 0.38 -33.89
N PHE A 188 -23.96 0.49 -33.75
CA PHE A 188 -24.89 -0.65 -33.65
C PHE A 188 -24.89 -1.56 -34.89
N GLU A 189 -24.22 -1.17 -35.96
CA GLU A 189 -24.09 -1.95 -37.19
C GLU A 189 -23.42 -3.32 -36.94
N ASP A 190 -22.44 -3.35 -36.08
CA ASP A 190 -21.73 -4.59 -35.72
C ASP A 190 -22.64 -5.57 -34.97
N ASP A 191 -23.64 -5.05 -34.26
CA ASP A 191 -24.60 -5.88 -33.53
C ASP A 191 -25.66 -6.47 -34.46
N LEU A 192 -26.09 -5.74 -35.49
CA LEU A 192 -26.95 -6.29 -36.51
C LEU A 192 -26.36 -7.54 -37.16
N ALA A 193 -25.03 -7.52 -37.38
CA ALA A 193 -24.33 -8.69 -37.92
C ALA A 193 -24.34 -9.88 -36.94
N LYS A 194 -24.34 -9.68 -35.63
CA LYS A 194 -24.47 -10.76 -34.62
C LYS A 194 -25.83 -11.45 -34.68
N TYR A 195 -26.87 -10.72 -35.10
CA TYR A 195 -28.23 -11.27 -35.33
C TYR A 195 -28.43 -11.83 -36.74
N GLY A 196 -27.34 -11.93 -37.53
CA GLY A 196 -27.41 -12.43 -38.91
C GLY A 196 -28.04 -11.46 -39.91
N ILE A 197 -28.13 -10.20 -39.56
CA ILE A 197 -28.66 -9.12 -40.39
C ILE A 197 -27.48 -8.37 -41.03
N ASP A 198 -27.38 -8.47 -42.35
CA ASP A 198 -26.40 -7.71 -43.11
C ASP A 198 -26.91 -6.28 -43.33
N ALA A 199 -26.33 -5.32 -42.60
CA ALA A 199 -26.73 -3.90 -42.70
C ALA A 199 -26.66 -3.36 -44.14
N LYS A 200 -25.80 -3.89 -45.00
CA LYS A 200 -25.65 -3.47 -46.40
C LYS A 200 -26.79 -3.93 -47.33
N GLN A 201 -27.57 -4.90 -46.89
CA GLN A 201 -28.70 -5.46 -47.66
C GLN A 201 -30.04 -4.88 -47.24
N LEU A 202 -30.09 -4.08 -46.18
CA LEU A 202 -31.30 -3.43 -45.69
C LEU A 202 -31.59 -2.16 -46.47
N SER A 203 -32.91 -1.85 -46.64
CA SER A 203 -33.32 -0.52 -47.05
C SER A 203 -32.98 0.50 -45.94
N GLU A 204 -32.80 1.77 -46.27
CA GLU A 204 -32.52 2.82 -45.29
C GLU A 204 -33.60 2.91 -44.20
N GLU A 205 -34.86 2.66 -44.56
CA GLU A 205 -35.98 2.64 -43.62
C GLU A 205 -35.90 1.44 -42.65
N ASP A 206 -35.60 0.24 -43.15
CA ASP A 206 -35.50 -0.98 -42.33
C ASP A 206 -34.26 -0.94 -41.47
N TYR A 207 -33.14 -0.37 -41.96
CA TYR A 207 -31.92 -0.12 -41.19
C TYR A 207 -32.21 0.80 -39.99
N ASN A 208 -32.84 1.94 -40.22
CA ASN A 208 -33.20 2.87 -39.17
C ASN A 208 -34.18 2.28 -38.15
N LYS A 209 -35.10 1.46 -38.57
CA LYS A 209 -36.01 0.72 -37.66
C LYS A 209 -35.26 -0.29 -36.79
N ALA A 210 -34.35 -1.06 -37.38
CA ALA A 210 -33.55 -2.04 -36.64
C ALA A 210 -32.65 -1.39 -35.60
N ILE A 211 -31.96 -0.31 -35.96
CA ILE A 211 -31.15 0.49 -35.01
C ILE A 211 -32.02 1.10 -33.91
N ALA A 212 -33.19 1.65 -34.22
CA ALA A 212 -34.10 2.20 -33.21
C ALA A 212 -34.60 1.12 -32.24
N GLN A 213 -34.85 -0.09 -32.74
CA GLN A 213 -35.27 -1.21 -31.91
C GLN A 213 -34.12 -1.62 -30.94
N LEU A 214 -32.88 -1.77 -31.43
CA LEU A 214 -31.75 -2.11 -30.58
C LEU A 214 -31.51 -1.05 -29.50
N LYS A 215 -31.57 0.23 -29.86
CA LYS A 215 -31.48 1.33 -28.89
C LYS A 215 -32.58 1.23 -27.83
N GLY A 216 -33.80 0.97 -28.23
CA GLY A 216 -34.94 0.81 -27.31
C GLY A 216 -34.76 -0.39 -26.37
N GLU A 217 -34.21 -1.51 -26.85
CA GLU A 217 -33.88 -2.66 -26.01
C GLU A 217 -32.82 -2.34 -24.97
N ILE A 218 -31.74 -1.63 -25.35
CA ILE A 218 -30.69 -1.19 -24.41
C ILE A 218 -31.26 -0.19 -23.37
N GLU A 219 -32.06 0.78 -23.78
CA GLU A 219 -32.76 1.70 -22.87
C GLU A 219 -33.62 0.98 -21.83
N LYS A 220 -34.36 -0.04 -22.29
CA LYS A 220 -35.18 -0.86 -21.41
C LYS A 220 -34.32 -1.62 -20.40
N VAL A 221 -33.28 -2.32 -20.86
CA VAL A 221 -32.37 -3.07 -19.99
C VAL A 221 -31.71 -2.17 -18.97
N VAL A 222 -31.23 -1.00 -19.38
CA VAL A 222 -30.62 -0.01 -18.47
C VAL A 222 -31.60 0.49 -17.41
N THR A 223 -32.86 0.73 -17.83
CA THR A 223 -33.90 1.20 -16.92
C THR A 223 -34.29 0.13 -15.90
N GLU A 224 -34.47 -1.09 -16.33
CA GLU A 224 -34.77 -2.24 -15.47
C GLU A 224 -33.62 -2.49 -14.49
N PHE A 225 -32.38 -2.45 -14.97
CA PHE A 225 -31.20 -2.56 -14.10
C PHE A 225 -31.16 -1.50 -13.02
N ARG A 226 -31.33 -0.22 -13.36
CA ARG A 226 -31.34 0.88 -12.39
C ARG A 226 -32.43 0.72 -11.33
N GLN A 227 -33.62 0.26 -11.73
CA GLN A 227 -34.72 -0.01 -10.81
C GLN A 227 -34.38 -1.17 -9.86
N ALA A 228 -33.86 -2.28 -10.39
CA ALA A 228 -33.49 -3.45 -9.61
C ALA A 228 -32.36 -3.14 -8.61
N TYR A 229 -31.35 -2.36 -9.03
CA TYR A 229 -30.27 -1.92 -8.13
C TYR A 229 -30.79 -0.97 -7.04
N ALA A 230 -31.63 0.00 -7.38
CA ALA A 230 -32.25 0.90 -6.40
C ALA A 230 -33.13 0.15 -5.37
N GLN A 231 -33.75 -0.95 -5.78
CA GLN A 231 -34.53 -1.84 -4.90
C GLN A 231 -33.66 -2.84 -4.12
N LYS A 232 -32.33 -2.78 -4.25
CA LYS A 232 -31.37 -3.72 -3.63
C LYS A 232 -31.59 -5.20 -4.04
N GLN A 233 -32.14 -5.44 -5.21
CA GLN A 233 -32.27 -6.78 -5.79
C GLN A 233 -30.97 -7.25 -6.45
N ILE A 234 -30.10 -6.32 -6.79
CA ILE A 234 -28.77 -6.54 -7.37
C ILE A 234 -27.75 -6.01 -6.36
N ASP A 235 -26.72 -6.79 -6.09
CA ASP A 235 -25.58 -6.43 -5.26
C ASP A 235 -24.46 -5.73 -6.07
N ASN A 236 -23.35 -5.39 -5.41
CA ASN A 236 -22.22 -4.71 -6.06
C ASN A 236 -21.53 -5.60 -7.11
N ASP A 237 -21.49 -6.91 -6.92
CA ASP A 237 -20.94 -7.85 -7.90
C ASP A 237 -21.83 -7.91 -9.14
N GLY A 238 -23.14 -7.94 -8.95
CA GLY A 238 -24.12 -7.84 -10.04
C GLY A 238 -24.05 -6.51 -10.79
N TYR A 239 -23.77 -5.40 -10.08
CA TYR A 239 -23.53 -4.11 -10.71
C TYR A 239 -22.31 -4.16 -11.64
N VAL A 240 -21.19 -4.70 -11.15
CA VAL A 240 -19.97 -4.84 -11.95
C VAL A 240 -20.16 -5.78 -13.12
N ALA A 241 -20.90 -6.88 -12.94
CA ALA A 241 -21.24 -7.80 -14.02
C ALA A 241 -22.07 -7.12 -15.12
N PHE A 242 -23.02 -6.27 -14.74
CA PHE A 242 -23.78 -5.46 -15.69
C PHE A 242 -22.86 -4.53 -16.50
N LEU A 243 -21.96 -3.78 -15.84
CA LEU A 243 -21.02 -2.90 -16.54
C LEU A 243 -20.10 -3.67 -17.49
N LYS A 244 -19.68 -4.88 -17.14
CA LYS A 244 -18.85 -5.73 -18.01
C LYS A 244 -19.60 -6.24 -19.22
N ASN A 245 -20.89 -6.57 -19.08
CA ASN A 245 -21.69 -7.12 -20.15
C ASN A 245 -22.24 -6.06 -21.11
N TYR A 246 -22.49 -4.85 -20.61
CA TYR A 246 -23.11 -3.77 -21.37
C TYR A 246 -22.19 -2.54 -21.54
N GLY A 247 -20.94 -2.61 -21.10
CA GLY A 247 -20.00 -1.49 -21.10
C GLY A 247 -19.80 -0.84 -22.47
N ASP A 248 -19.83 -1.62 -23.55
CA ASP A 248 -19.69 -1.12 -24.92
C ASP A 248 -20.83 -0.14 -25.30
N TYR A 249 -22.02 -0.34 -24.74
CA TYR A 249 -23.20 0.52 -24.98
C TYR A 249 -23.27 1.71 -24.03
N LEU A 250 -22.31 1.84 -23.10
CA LEU A 250 -22.36 2.82 -22.02
C LEU A 250 -21.14 3.72 -22.03
N ILE A 251 -21.35 4.96 -21.70
CA ILE A 251 -20.27 5.90 -21.30
C ILE A 251 -20.23 5.87 -19.78
N ILE A 252 -19.20 5.24 -19.23
CA ILE A 252 -19.02 5.10 -17.78
C ILE A 252 -18.16 6.26 -17.27
N GLU A 253 -18.72 6.99 -16.31
CA GLU A 253 -18.03 8.13 -15.71
C GLU A 253 -17.01 7.64 -14.67
N LYS A 254 -15.84 8.26 -14.64
CA LYS A 254 -14.81 7.92 -13.63
C LYS A 254 -15.27 8.33 -12.24
N PRO A 255 -14.84 7.61 -11.19
CA PRO A 255 -15.06 8.02 -9.81
C PRO A 255 -14.59 9.46 -9.55
N SER A 256 -15.33 10.18 -8.75
CA SER A 256 -15.02 11.57 -8.42
C SER A 256 -13.77 11.68 -7.54
N THR A 257 -13.21 12.88 -7.42
CA THR A 257 -12.14 13.15 -6.47
C THR A 257 -12.62 12.92 -5.01
N VAL A 258 -13.89 13.17 -4.74
CA VAL A 258 -14.48 12.93 -3.42
C VAL A 258 -14.48 11.44 -3.09
N ASP A 259 -14.84 10.57 -4.05
CA ASP A 259 -14.81 9.11 -3.84
C ASP A 259 -13.39 8.62 -3.53
N ASN A 260 -12.37 9.14 -4.24
CA ASN A 260 -10.97 8.83 -3.94
C ASN A 260 -10.57 9.26 -2.52
N PHE A 261 -10.98 10.44 -2.07
CA PHE A 261 -10.71 10.91 -0.72
C PHE A 261 -11.50 10.12 0.33
N SER A 262 -12.76 9.79 0.08
CA SER A 262 -13.58 8.97 0.98
C SER A 262 -12.92 7.61 1.20
N PHE A 263 -12.52 6.93 0.14
CA PHE A 263 -11.82 5.67 0.23
C PHE A 263 -10.47 5.80 0.98
N MET A 264 -9.70 6.84 0.71
CA MET A 264 -8.44 7.08 1.40
C MET A 264 -8.64 7.27 2.92
N ILE A 265 -9.62 8.09 3.32
CA ILE A 265 -9.87 8.36 4.74
C ILE A 265 -10.47 7.14 5.43
N GLU A 266 -11.51 6.55 4.85
CA GLU A 266 -12.27 5.49 5.50
C GLU A 266 -11.53 4.16 5.48
N TYR A 267 -11.04 3.75 4.31
CA TYR A 267 -10.34 2.47 4.19
C TYR A 267 -8.85 2.56 4.51
N GLN A 268 -8.10 3.41 3.79
CA GLN A 268 -6.63 3.39 3.92
C GLN A 268 -6.16 3.96 5.27
N PHE A 269 -6.78 5.03 5.77
CA PHE A 269 -6.41 5.60 7.08
C PHE A 269 -7.22 5.00 8.22
N GLY A 270 -8.54 4.85 8.09
CA GLY A 270 -9.39 4.30 9.13
C GLY A 270 -9.14 2.81 9.34
N TYR A 271 -9.41 2.03 8.31
CA TYR A 271 -9.36 0.57 8.43
C TYR A 271 -7.92 0.01 8.39
N MET A 272 -7.05 0.49 7.49
CA MET A 272 -5.71 -0.09 7.29
C MET A 272 -4.60 0.57 8.13
N TYR A 273 -4.83 1.72 8.77
CA TYR A 273 -3.86 2.34 9.68
C TYR A 273 -4.39 2.43 11.10
N TRP A 274 -5.52 3.13 11.30
CA TRP A 274 -6.06 3.37 12.63
C TRP A 274 -6.44 2.08 13.35
N ARG A 275 -7.12 1.15 12.67
CA ARG A 275 -7.46 -0.16 13.24
C ARG A 275 -6.22 -0.92 13.69
N TYR A 276 -5.13 -0.92 12.89
CA TYR A 276 -3.87 -1.56 13.28
C TYR A 276 -3.19 -0.87 14.47
N LEU A 277 -3.23 0.46 14.54
CA LEU A 277 -2.75 1.16 15.73
C LEU A 277 -3.53 0.75 16.98
N MET A 278 -4.85 0.64 16.86
CA MET A 278 -5.72 0.21 17.97
C MET A 278 -5.45 -1.26 18.36
N TRP A 279 -5.18 -2.16 17.41
CA TRP A 279 -4.78 -3.53 17.73
C TRP A 279 -3.55 -3.59 18.64
N ASN A 280 -2.59 -2.75 18.39
CA ASN A 280 -1.34 -2.76 19.13
C ASN A 280 -1.44 -2.13 20.52
N PHE A 281 -2.38 -1.18 20.74
CA PHE A 281 -2.37 -0.39 21.98
C PHE A 281 -3.71 -0.37 22.72
N VAL A 282 -4.78 -0.91 22.15
CA VAL A 282 -6.11 -1.01 22.79
C VAL A 282 -6.53 -2.46 22.94
N GLY A 283 -6.32 -3.27 21.91
CA GLY A 283 -6.60 -4.69 21.88
C GLY A 283 -7.17 -5.16 20.54
N ARG A 284 -7.18 -6.47 20.35
CA ARG A 284 -7.55 -7.14 19.11
C ARG A 284 -8.72 -8.10 19.35
N GLN A 285 -9.71 -8.06 18.48
CA GLN A 285 -10.91 -8.89 18.59
C GLN A 285 -10.60 -10.38 18.40
N ASN A 286 -9.84 -10.71 17.36
CA ASN A 286 -9.33 -12.05 17.03
C ASN A 286 -8.21 -11.94 15.98
N ASP A 287 -7.62 -13.07 15.59
CA ASP A 287 -6.58 -13.20 14.59
C ASP A 287 -7.09 -13.54 13.17
N VAL A 288 -8.42 -13.58 13.00
CA VAL A 288 -9.05 -13.79 11.68
C VAL A 288 -9.02 -12.49 10.89
N GLN A 289 -8.67 -12.59 9.61
CA GLN A 289 -8.64 -11.44 8.72
C GLN A 289 -10.01 -10.77 8.60
N GLY A 290 -10.06 -9.47 8.84
CA GLY A 290 -11.29 -8.69 8.73
C GLY A 290 -11.66 -8.36 7.28
N ARG A 291 -12.97 -8.19 7.04
CA ARG A 291 -13.52 -7.79 5.74
C ARG A 291 -14.41 -6.55 5.85
N TYR A 292 -14.04 -5.64 6.75
CA TYR A 292 -14.81 -4.43 7.03
C TYR A 292 -16.22 -4.73 7.59
N ASP A 293 -16.32 -5.82 8.30
CA ASP A 293 -17.49 -6.21 9.10
C ASP A 293 -17.17 -6.12 10.60
N ASN A 294 -18.16 -6.35 11.44
CA ASN A 294 -18.01 -6.33 12.90
C ASN A 294 -17.68 -7.71 13.51
N LEU A 295 -17.51 -8.74 12.67
CA LEU A 295 -17.33 -10.13 13.11
C LEU A 295 -15.87 -10.46 13.36
N ASN A 296 -14.96 -9.99 12.50
CA ASN A 296 -13.57 -10.40 12.54
C ASN A 296 -12.58 -9.26 12.34
N GLY A 297 -11.39 -9.42 12.93
CA GLY A 297 -10.24 -8.56 12.67
C GLY A 297 -10.40 -7.10 13.09
N ASN A 298 -11.30 -6.79 14.01
CA ASN A 298 -11.46 -5.45 14.56
C ASN A 298 -10.59 -5.23 15.80
N TRP A 299 -10.49 -3.99 16.24
CA TRP A 299 -9.95 -3.69 17.56
C TRP A 299 -11.03 -3.85 18.64
N ILE A 300 -10.63 -4.11 19.87
CA ILE A 300 -11.53 -4.23 21.02
C ILE A 300 -10.81 -3.70 22.27
N SER A 301 -11.54 -3.00 23.11
CA SER A 301 -10.95 -2.42 24.32
C SER A 301 -11.10 -3.28 25.57
N GLY A 302 -12.12 -4.13 25.63
CA GLY A 302 -12.55 -4.82 26.84
C GLY A 302 -13.51 -4.00 27.70
N ILE A 303 -13.89 -2.79 27.25
CA ILE A 303 -14.88 -1.94 27.89
C ILE A 303 -16.21 -2.08 27.14
N PRO A 304 -17.24 -2.80 27.69
CA PRO A 304 -18.42 -3.19 26.92
C PRO A 304 -19.14 -2.04 26.23
N PHE A 305 -19.25 -0.89 26.91
CA PHE A 305 -19.87 0.30 26.32
C PHE A 305 -19.12 0.79 25.07
N MET A 306 -17.81 0.86 25.12
CA MET A 306 -17.00 1.31 23.97
C MET A 306 -17.04 0.30 22.82
N ASP A 307 -16.96 -0.98 23.16
CA ASP A 307 -16.90 -2.04 22.18
C ASP A 307 -18.25 -2.22 21.47
N SER A 308 -19.36 -2.04 22.18
CA SER A 308 -20.70 -2.13 21.59
C SER A 308 -21.01 -1.03 20.57
N LEU A 309 -20.31 0.11 20.61
CA LEU A 309 -20.51 1.21 19.65
C LEU A 309 -20.09 0.85 18.22
N HIS A 310 -19.12 -0.07 18.06
CA HIS A 310 -18.60 -0.42 16.74
C HIS A 310 -18.67 -1.92 16.40
N LEU A 311 -18.78 -2.78 17.42
CA LEU A 311 -18.90 -4.24 17.22
C LEU A 311 -20.32 -4.77 17.44
N GLY A 312 -21.22 -3.95 17.95
CA GLY A 312 -22.51 -4.40 18.44
C GLY A 312 -22.44 -4.98 19.86
N SER A 313 -23.56 -5.50 20.38
CA SER A 313 -23.62 -6.03 21.75
C SER A 313 -22.55 -7.08 22.00
N GLN A 314 -21.81 -6.92 23.08
CA GLN A 314 -20.81 -7.88 23.55
C GLN A 314 -21.38 -8.86 24.58
N ASP A 315 -22.66 -8.77 24.85
CA ASP A 315 -23.38 -9.68 25.75
C ASP A 315 -23.72 -10.99 25.02
N ASN A 316 -23.60 -12.11 25.73
CA ASN A 316 -23.98 -13.44 25.21
C ASN A 316 -23.24 -13.87 23.90
N LEU A 317 -21.98 -13.50 23.77
CA LEU A 317 -21.17 -13.99 22.66
C LEU A 317 -20.96 -15.50 22.76
N PRO A 318 -20.84 -16.21 21.62
CA PRO A 318 -20.49 -17.62 21.57
C PRO A 318 -19.16 -17.92 22.30
N SER A 319 -19.05 -19.11 22.89
CA SER A 319 -17.88 -19.49 23.69
C SER A 319 -16.59 -19.55 22.88
N ASP A 320 -16.65 -19.87 21.60
CA ASP A 320 -15.52 -19.88 20.67
C ASP A 320 -14.98 -18.46 20.40
N VAL A 321 -15.87 -17.46 20.36
CA VAL A 321 -15.49 -16.04 20.24
C VAL A 321 -14.84 -15.54 21.54
N LEU A 322 -15.44 -15.87 22.70
CA LEU A 322 -14.92 -15.44 24.00
C LEU A 322 -13.58 -16.08 24.37
N ASN A 323 -13.39 -17.36 23.99
CA ASN A 323 -12.19 -18.13 24.31
C ASN A 323 -11.16 -18.12 23.16
N ASN A 324 -11.34 -17.27 22.15
CA ASN A 324 -10.35 -17.14 21.09
C ASN A 324 -9.03 -16.58 21.68
N LYS A 325 -7.92 -17.30 21.46
CA LYS A 325 -6.59 -16.93 21.98
C LYS A 325 -6.09 -15.60 21.43
N GLY A 326 -6.48 -15.24 20.21
CA GLY A 326 -6.16 -13.93 19.59
C GLY A 326 -7.02 -12.76 20.10
N ARG A 327 -7.96 -13.01 21.07
CA ARG A 327 -8.77 -11.96 21.69
C ARG A 327 -8.03 -11.31 22.84
N ASN A 328 -7.45 -10.13 22.60
CA ASN A 328 -6.61 -9.41 23.55
C ASN A 328 -7.23 -8.06 23.89
N VAL A 329 -7.27 -7.69 25.17
CA VAL A 329 -7.87 -6.43 25.65
C VAL A 329 -6.94 -5.69 26.60
N TYR A 330 -6.71 -4.41 26.36
CA TYR A 330 -5.79 -3.58 27.15
C TYR A 330 -6.45 -2.37 27.80
N PHE A 331 -7.77 -2.24 27.75
CA PHE A 331 -8.56 -1.22 28.44
C PHE A 331 -8.10 0.22 28.13
N PHE A 332 -7.62 0.49 26.91
CA PHE A 332 -7.00 1.73 26.49
C PHE A 332 -5.74 2.16 27.28
N LEU A 333 -5.26 1.37 28.23
CA LEU A 333 -4.18 1.81 29.14
C LEU A 333 -2.89 2.17 28.40
N PRO A 334 -2.32 1.33 27.51
CA PRO A 334 -1.14 1.72 26.74
C PRO A 334 -1.41 2.91 25.83
N PHE A 335 -2.60 2.96 25.22
CA PHE A 335 -2.98 4.04 24.30
C PHE A 335 -3.05 5.40 25.00
N ILE A 336 -3.71 5.47 26.16
CA ILE A 336 -3.80 6.70 26.96
C ILE A 336 -2.43 7.15 27.45
N LEU A 337 -1.58 6.23 27.90
CA LEU A 337 -0.19 6.54 28.27
C LEU A 337 0.57 7.15 27.09
N GLY A 338 0.41 6.59 25.89
CA GLY A 338 1.01 7.11 24.68
C GLY A 338 0.54 8.53 24.34
N LEU A 339 -0.76 8.82 24.46
CA LEU A 339 -1.31 10.15 24.23
C LEU A 339 -0.81 11.17 25.27
N ILE A 340 -0.76 10.79 26.56
CA ILE A 340 -0.17 11.64 27.61
C ILE A 340 1.28 11.97 27.29
N GLY A 341 2.05 10.97 26.87
CA GLY A 341 3.46 11.13 26.51
C GLY A 341 3.66 11.98 25.28
N LEU A 342 2.82 11.83 24.26
CA LEU A 342 2.84 12.67 23.06
C LEU A 342 2.62 14.15 23.42
N MET A 343 1.60 14.46 24.23
CA MET A 343 1.31 15.82 24.70
C MET A 343 2.43 16.38 25.57
N TYR A 344 2.97 15.58 26.48
CA TYR A 344 4.09 15.95 27.33
C TYR A 344 5.32 16.28 26.48
N HIS A 345 5.72 15.41 25.58
CA HIS A 345 6.87 15.60 24.69
C HIS A 345 6.72 16.87 23.83
N ALA A 346 5.54 17.07 23.21
CA ALA A 346 5.24 18.27 22.44
C ALA A 346 5.39 19.57 23.25
N SER A 347 5.08 19.54 24.56
CA SER A 347 5.17 20.70 25.43
C SER A 347 6.60 20.98 25.93
N LYS A 348 7.43 19.93 26.10
CA LYS A 348 8.75 20.04 26.74
C LYS A 348 9.91 20.21 25.76
N ASP A 349 9.89 19.46 24.67
CA ASP A 349 10.96 19.53 23.64
C ASP A 349 10.36 19.44 22.23
N ARG A 350 10.04 20.58 21.69
CA ARG A 350 9.44 20.68 20.34
C ARG A 350 10.37 20.17 19.23
N LYS A 351 11.70 20.26 19.39
CA LYS A 351 12.63 19.84 18.34
C LYS A 351 12.65 18.33 18.17
N SER A 352 12.86 17.59 19.26
CA SER A 352 12.84 16.13 19.20
C SER A 352 11.43 15.60 18.97
N PHE A 353 10.40 16.30 19.44
CA PHE A 353 9.01 15.98 19.14
C PHE A 353 8.73 15.96 17.62
N TYR A 354 9.15 17.00 16.88
CA TYR A 354 8.95 17.02 15.42
C TYR A 354 9.73 15.93 14.69
N VAL A 355 10.89 15.52 15.21
CA VAL A 355 11.64 14.39 14.65
C VAL A 355 10.85 13.09 14.82
N LEU A 356 10.36 12.79 16.02
CA LEU A 356 9.54 11.61 16.27
C LEU A 356 8.21 11.67 15.54
N LEU A 357 7.55 12.83 15.53
CA LEU A 357 6.30 13.01 14.80
C LEU A 357 6.48 12.76 13.30
N SER A 358 7.55 13.29 12.71
CA SER A 358 7.88 13.03 11.31
C SER A 358 8.08 11.54 11.07
N LEU A 359 8.83 10.85 11.91
CA LEU A 359 9.06 9.41 11.80
C LEU A 359 7.73 8.65 11.91
N PHE A 360 6.88 9.00 12.89
CA PHE A 360 5.55 8.41 13.07
C PHE A 360 4.67 8.57 11.84
N LEU A 361 4.61 9.79 11.27
CA LEU A 361 3.79 10.08 10.09
C LEU A 361 4.33 9.42 8.82
N PHE A 362 5.64 9.46 8.60
CA PHE A 362 6.25 8.88 7.39
C PHE A 362 6.19 7.35 7.37
N THR A 363 6.42 6.68 8.52
CA THR A 363 6.34 5.22 8.61
C THR A 363 4.91 4.71 8.86
N GLY A 364 3.94 5.60 9.02
CA GLY A 364 2.52 5.31 9.20
C GLY A 364 1.68 5.78 8.03
N ILE A 365 1.09 6.96 8.16
CA ILE A 365 0.11 7.51 7.21
C ILE A 365 0.72 7.71 5.82
N ALA A 366 1.91 8.30 5.72
CA ALA A 366 2.57 8.50 4.43
C ALA A 366 2.92 7.17 3.75
N LEU A 367 3.27 6.13 4.52
CA LEU A 367 3.47 4.79 3.99
C LEU A 367 2.16 4.21 3.41
N LYS A 368 1.01 4.44 4.03
CA LYS A 368 -0.30 4.01 3.49
C LYS A 368 -0.64 4.73 2.18
N ILE A 369 -0.33 6.02 2.08
CA ILE A 369 -0.45 6.77 0.81
C ILE A 369 0.44 6.15 -0.27
N TYR A 370 1.69 5.82 0.08
CA TYR A 370 2.67 5.24 -0.85
C TYR A 370 2.30 3.84 -1.31
N LEU A 371 1.85 2.98 -0.40
CA LEU A 371 1.45 1.61 -0.74
C LEU A 371 0.21 1.57 -1.64
N ASN A 372 -0.67 2.56 -1.53
CA ASN A 372 -1.92 2.67 -2.29
C ASN A 372 -2.67 1.33 -2.37
N GLU A 373 -2.86 0.71 -1.21
CA GLU A 373 -3.42 -0.63 -1.08
C GLU A 373 -4.86 -0.68 -1.61
N ARG A 374 -5.13 -1.70 -2.38
CA ARG A 374 -6.47 -2.06 -2.83
C ARG A 374 -7.27 -2.71 -1.69
N PRO A 375 -8.61 -2.77 -1.76
CA PRO A 375 -9.42 -3.39 -0.72
C PRO A 375 -9.10 -4.88 -0.56
N PHE A 376 -9.11 -5.34 0.70
CA PHE A 376 -9.06 -6.76 1.06
C PHE A 376 -7.89 -7.54 0.43
N GLU A 377 -6.68 -7.00 0.60
CA GLU A 377 -5.44 -7.70 0.25
C GLU A 377 -5.43 -9.12 0.87
N PRO A 378 -4.73 -10.10 0.24
CA PRO A 378 -4.80 -11.51 0.66
C PRO A 378 -4.41 -11.77 2.12
N ARG A 379 -3.73 -10.83 2.77
CA ARG A 379 -3.36 -10.92 4.19
C ARG A 379 -3.23 -9.53 4.81
N GLU A 380 -3.43 -9.46 6.12
CA GLU A 380 -3.18 -8.25 6.91
C GLU A 380 -1.69 -7.88 6.89
N ARG A 381 -1.41 -6.58 6.78
CA ARG A 381 -0.04 -6.04 6.65
C ARG A 381 0.29 -5.01 7.72
N ASP A 382 -0.17 -5.24 8.95
CA ASP A 382 0.11 -4.39 10.11
C ASP A 382 1.62 -4.24 10.38
N TYR A 383 2.41 -5.29 10.13
CA TYR A 383 3.87 -5.28 10.27
C TYR A 383 4.56 -4.21 9.42
N ALA A 384 3.97 -3.76 8.32
CA ALA A 384 4.53 -2.67 7.52
C ALA A 384 4.58 -1.34 8.28
N LEU A 385 3.74 -1.18 9.31
CA LEU A 385 3.60 0.03 10.11
C LEU A 385 4.41 0.00 11.40
N VAL A 386 5.27 -1.02 11.60
CA VAL A 386 6.04 -1.22 12.83
C VAL A 386 6.84 0.02 13.24
N GLY A 387 7.36 0.80 12.30
CA GLY A 387 8.07 2.05 12.58
C GLY A 387 7.21 3.08 13.30
N SER A 388 5.98 3.27 12.85
CA SER A 388 4.99 4.15 13.48
C SER A 388 4.62 3.67 14.90
N PHE A 389 4.37 2.37 15.04
CA PHE A 389 4.02 1.77 16.33
C PHE A 389 5.18 1.81 17.32
N TYR A 390 6.41 1.66 16.85
CA TYR A 390 7.61 1.82 17.67
C TYR A 390 7.73 3.25 18.22
N VAL A 391 7.48 4.27 17.41
CA VAL A 391 7.45 5.66 17.87
C VAL A 391 6.36 5.89 18.90
N PHE A 392 5.17 5.31 18.69
CA PHE A 392 4.09 5.41 19.67
C PHE A 392 4.48 4.76 21.01
N ALA A 393 5.18 3.63 20.99
CA ALA A 393 5.72 2.99 22.19
C ALA A 393 6.74 3.89 22.94
N ILE A 394 7.54 4.70 22.22
CA ILE A 394 8.39 5.70 22.86
C ILE A 394 7.56 6.73 23.62
N TRP A 395 6.44 7.19 23.02
CA TRP A 395 5.54 8.11 23.71
C TRP A 395 4.87 7.48 24.93
N ILE A 396 4.62 6.17 24.96
CA ILE A 396 4.16 5.49 26.20
C ILE A 396 5.20 5.70 27.31
N GLY A 397 6.50 5.56 27.02
CA GLY A 397 7.57 5.85 27.97
C GLY A 397 7.59 7.31 28.47
N PHE A 398 7.37 8.27 27.57
CA PHE A 398 7.20 9.68 27.98
C PHE A 398 5.94 9.92 28.82
N GLY A 399 4.87 9.14 28.58
CA GLY A 399 3.66 9.17 29.38
C GLY A 399 3.92 8.78 30.83
N VAL A 400 4.67 7.72 31.06
CA VAL A 400 5.11 7.29 32.39
C VAL A 400 5.89 8.39 33.10
N TYR A 401 6.85 8.99 32.37
CA TYR A 401 7.66 10.09 32.91
C TYR A 401 6.82 11.33 33.23
N SER A 402 5.84 11.67 32.38
CA SER A 402 4.89 12.77 32.63
C SER A 402 4.08 12.57 33.90
N LEU A 403 3.58 11.36 34.14
CA LEU A 403 2.82 11.01 35.34
C LEU A 403 3.71 11.12 36.59
N TYR A 404 4.95 10.65 36.51
CA TYR A 404 5.93 10.80 37.59
C TYR A 404 6.21 12.28 37.88
N GLU A 405 6.49 13.11 36.86
CA GLU A 405 6.73 14.55 37.01
C GLU A 405 5.55 15.27 37.71
N SER A 406 4.33 14.89 37.34
CA SER A 406 3.13 15.47 37.96
C SER A 406 2.96 15.02 39.42
N ALA A 407 3.27 13.75 39.69
CA ALA A 407 3.06 13.15 41.02
C ALA A 407 4.05 13.64 42.07
N LYS A 408 5.28 14.01 41.70
CA LYS A 408 6.26 14.51 42.66
C LYS A 408 5.86 15.86 43.32
N ASN A 409 4.84 16.55 42.79
CA ASN A 409 4.27 17.72 43.44
C ASN A 409 3.39 17.36 44.66
N TYR A 410 2.96 16.10 44.74
CA TYR A 410 2.03 15.61 45.78
C TYR A 410 2.66 14.49 46.62
N LEU A 411 3.61 13.76 46.13
CA LEU A 411 4.24 12.61 46.75
C LEU A 411 5.77 12.78 46.78
N ALA A 412 6.40 12.27 47.86
CA ALA A 412 7.88 12.26 47.93
C ALA A 412 8.45 11.48 46.72
N PRO A 413 9.49 12.01 46.05
CA PRO A 413 10.08 11.37 44.87
C PRO A 413 10.51 9.92 45.06
N LYS A 414 10.97 9.55 46.24
CA LYS A 414 11.33 8.18 46.64
C LYS A 414 10.16 7.21 46.62
N ILE A 415 8.93 7.70 46.73
CA ILE A 415 7.69 6.91 46.75
C ILE A 415 7.01 7.00 45.36
N ALA A 416 6.93 8.19 44.80
CA ALA A 416 6.28 8.43 43.50
C ALA A 416 6.95 7.62 42.38
N GLY A 417 8.27 7.60 42.30
CA GLY A 417 9.01 6.90 41.24
C GLY A 417 8.66 5.40 41.16
N PRO A 418 8.89 4.61 42.20
CA PRO A 418 8.57 3.19 42.17
C PRO A 418 7.11 2.88 41.90
N ILE A 419 6.16 3.67 42.45
CA ILE A 419 4.73 3.46 42.25
C ILE A 419 4.35 3.65 40.77
N PHE A 420 4.74 4.77 40.17
CA PHE A 420 4.35 5.05 38.77
C PHE A 420 5.06 4.15 37.78
N ILE A 421 6.32 3.78 38.03
CA ILE A 421 7.04 2.80 37.21
C ILE A 421 6.33 1.44 37.31
N ALA A 422 6.04 0.94 38.50
CA ALA A 422 5.39 -0.35 38.69
C ALA A 422 3.97 -0.37 38.07
N ALA A 423 3.16 0.68 38.32
CA ALA A 423 1.82 0.80 37.74
C ALA A 423 1.86 0.83 36.21
N SER A 424 2.80 1.55 35.62
CA SER A 424 2.93 1.66 34.16
C SER A 424 3.47 0.37 33.52
N ILE A 425 4.38 -0.34 34.20
CA ILE A 425 4.85 -1.66 33.75
C ILE A 425 3.66 -2.65 33.75
N LEU A 426 2.82 -2.61 34.77
CA LEU A 426 1.61 -3.45 34.84
C LEU A 426 0.57 -3.05 33.77
N ALA A 427 0.36 -1.74 33.56
CA ALA A 427 -0.65 -1.22 32.65
C ALA A 427 -0.32 -1.36 31.15
N ALA A 428 0.95 -1.53 30.78
CA ALA A 428 1.36 -1.68 29.39
C ALA A 428 2.14 -2.98 29.16
N PRO A 429 3.46 -3.09 29.41
CA PRO A 429 4.19 -4.28 28.94
C PRO A 429 3.74 -5.58 29.58
N VAL A 430 3.38 -5.60 30.87
CA VAL A 430 2.92 -6.82 31.53
C VAL A 430 1.53 -7.23 31.06
N LEU A 431 0.58 -6.28 31.01
CA LEU A 431 -0.78 -6.54 30.52
C LEU A 431 -0.74 -7.05 29.08
N MET A 432 -0.01 -6.36 28.20
CA MET A 432 0.11 -6.76 26.79
C MET A 432 0.79 -8.12 26.64
N GLY A 433 1.87 -8.35 27.38
CA GLY A 433 2.58 -9.62 27.38
C GLY A 433 1.71 -10.78 27.88
N PHE A 434 0.97 -10.57 28.95
CA PHE A 434 0.05 -11.57 29.52
C PHE A 434 -1.08 -11.92 28.54
N GLN A 435 -1.72 -10.92 27.95
CA GLN A 435 -2.83 -11.11 27.02
C GLN A 435 -2.43 -11.77 25.70
N ASN A 436 -1.17 -11.60 25.27
CA ASN A 436 -0.69 -12.19 24.01
C ASN A 436 0.07 -13.52 24.22
N TRP A 437 0.25 -13.99 25.45
CA TRP A 437 1.08 -15.16 25.72
C TRP A 437 0.53 -16.41 25.06
N ASP A 438 -0.77 -16.67 25.22
CA ASP A 438 -1.42 -17.89 24.71
C ASP A 438 -1.42 -17.99 23.19
N ASP A 439 -1.57 -16.86 22.50
CA ASP A 439 -1.55 -16.78 21.04
C ASP A 439 -0.15 -17.01 20.46
N HIS A 440 0.89 -16.60 21.20
CA HIS A 440 2.29 -16.69 20.76
C HIS A 440 3.07 -17.84 21.42
N ASP A 441 2.44 -18.64 22.28
CA ASP A 441 3.08 -19.80 22.89
C ASP A 441 3.41 -20.85 21.83
N ARG A 442 4.71 -21.08 21.62
CA ARG A 442 5.26 -22.08 20.70
C ARG A 442 5.75 -23.34 21.43
N SER A 443 5.38 -23.52 22.70
CA SER A 443 5.78 -24.67 23.51
C SER A 443 5.13 -25.97 23.03
N ASP A 444 3.94 -25.89 22.46
CA ASP A 444 3.26 -27.03 21.84
C ASP A 444 3.99 -27.41 20.53
N ARG A 445 4.68 -28.52 20.58
CA ARG A 445 5.49 -29.03 19.46
C ARG A 445 4.62 -29.61 18.34
N TYR A 446 3.72 -28.82 17.78
CA TYR A 446 2.85 -29.27 16.70
C TYR A 446 3.63 -29.83 15.49
N THR A 447 4.86 -29.38 15.26
CA THR A 447 5.76 -29.91 14.22
C THR A 447 6.21 -31.35 14.51
N ALA A 448 6.07 -31.84 15.75
CA ALA A 448 6.37 -33.24 16.12
C ALA A 448 5.16 -34.17 15.94
N VAL A 449 3.99 -33.62 15.65
CA VAL A 449 2.72 -34.35 15.45
C VAL A 449 2.38 -34.49 13.96
N ALA A 450 3.04 -33.72 13.09
CA ALA A 450 2.97 -33.82 11.64
C ALA A 450 4.08 -34.74 11.11
#